data_218356f6e8ba8d02f1cd7d7457aa709e
#
_entry.id   218356f6e8ba8d02f1cd7d7457aa709e
#
_cell.length_a   1.000
_cell.length_b   1.000
_cell.length_c   1.000
_cell.angle_alpha   90.00
_cell.angle_beta   90.00
_cell.angle_gamma   90.00
#
_symmetry.space_group_name_H-M   'P 1'
#
loop_
_entity.id
_entity.type
_entity.pdbx_description
1 polymer ?
#
loop_
_entity_poly.entity_id
_entity_poly.type
_entity_poly.pdbx_seq_one_letter_code
_entity_poly.pdbx_strand_id
1 'polypeptide(L)'
;MWTRLGASRWIATSLLSAWVGVGGAELRAVEPPLPAYLADRGEGIPTSLFGTFIGKGEFIVYPFYEYTKTTAFEYKPDELGYVGSTDFLGTTAEQEYLLYLGYGFTDRLAVELEMAVYATTSFDKAADDPSNVPAHLEESGLGDVDLQLRWRWAAETEHRPEMYSFLEVTPPLQKNNLLIGTQDWETSLGFGVVRGYRWGTITGRVSVAWDAADSKFDLGEYAVEYLKRISPRWRFVATLEGETDAISLIGEAQWFFSRVAVLKLNCGFGLTQKAADIAPEVGVLFRF
;
A
#
# COMPACT_ATOMS: atom_id res chain seq x y z
N MET A 1 58.35 5.35 -5.30
CA MET A 1 58.65 5.22 -6.74
C MET A 1 57.32 4.97 -7.41
N TRP A 2 56.72 6.06 -7.85
CA TRP A 2 56.03 6.25 -9.18
C TRP A 2 54.90 5.27 -9.51
N THR A 3 53.70 5.61 -9.99
CA THR A 3 53.02 6.87 -10.37
C THR A 3 51.61 6.52 -10.88
N ARG A 4 50.67 7.46 -10.69
CA ARG A 4 49.57 7.86 -11.60
C ARG A 4 48.31 6.98 -11.67
N LEU A 5 47.21 7.51 -11.13
CA LEU A 5 46.21 8.40 -11.77
C LEU A 5 45.52 7.77 -12.98
N GLY A 6 44.27 7.45 -12.79
CA GLY A 6 43.26 7.21 -13.83
C GLY A 6 41.91 7.63 -13.37
N ALA A 7 41.61 8.94 -13.40
CA ALA A 7 40.26 9.45 -13.18
C ALA A 7 39.43 9.17 -14.44
N SER A 8 38.48 8.27 -14.37
CA SER A 8 37.41 8.12 -15.37
C SER A 8 36.18 8.90 -14.93
N ARG A 9 36.05 10.09 -15.54
CA ARG A 9 34.84 10.91 -15.51
C ARG A 9 33.75 10.12 -16.23
N TRP A 10 32.77 9.63 -15.49
CA TRP A 10 31.50 9.21 -16.07
C TRP A 10 30.63 10.44 -16.25
N ILE A 11 30.51 10.82 -17.52
CA ILE A 11 29.59 11.82 -18.04
C ILE A 11 28.20 11.23 -17.89
N ALA A 12 27.42 11.76 -16.93
CA ALA A 12 25.99 11.55 -16.90
C ALA A 12 25.35 12.29 -18.06
N THR A 13 25.13 11.59 -19.15
CA THR A 13 24.43 12.13 -20.33
C THR A 13 22.93 12.06 -19.99
N SER A 14 22.38 13.22 -19.67
CA SER A 14 20.97 13.50 -19.56
C SER A 14 20.23 13.16 -20.86
N LEU A 15 19.48 12.08 -20.89
CA LEU A 15 18.46 11.81 -21.90
C LEU A 15 17.09 12.28 -21.38
N LEU A 16 16.92 13.60 -21.25
CA LEU A 16 15.63 14.24 -21.29
C LEU A 16 15.30 14.46 -22.78
N SER A 17 14.79 13.44 -23.44
CA SER A 17 14.18 13.59 -24.75
C SER A 17 12.79 14.20 -24.54
N ALA A 18 12.68 15.49 -24.81
CA ALA A 18 11.42 16.20 -24.87
C ALA A 18 10.53 15.55 -25.95
N TRP A 19 9.50 14.83 -25.52
CA TRP A 19 8.36 14.49 -26.36
C TRP A 19 7.48 15.74 -26.51
N VAL A 20 7.85 16.59 -27.47
CA VAL A 20 6.94 17.58 -28.02
C VAL A 20 6.11 16.87 -29.11
N GLY A 21 5.05 16.20 -28.67
CA GLY A 21 4.04 15.66 -29.59
C GLY A 21 3.18 16.79 -30.12
N VAL A 22 3.30 17.07 -31.40
CA VAL A 22 2.44 17.96 -32.18
C VAL A 22 0.99 17.48 -32.03
N GLY A 23 0.15 18.34 -31.44
CA GLY A 23 -1.26 18.07 -31.22
C GLY A 23 -2.04 18.02 -32.54
N GLY A 24 -2.28 16.82 -33.02
CA GLY A 24 -3.45 16.57 -33.87
C GLY A 24 -4.68 16.67 -32.98
N ALA A 25 -5.56 17.61 -33.24
CA ALA A 25 -6.90 17.64 -32.65
C ALA A 25 -7.73 16.49 -33.28
N GLU A 26 -7.52 15.27 -32.80
CA GLU A 26 -8.49 14.20 -33.01
C GLU A 26 -9.76 14.62 -32.30
N LEU A 27 -10.85 14.76 -33.07
CA LEU A 27 -12.22 14.82 -32.56
C LEU A 27 -12.47 13.49 -31.84
N ARG A 28 -12.08 13.44 -30.55
CA ARG A 28 -12.45 12.29 -29.69
C ARG A 28 -13.95 12.25 -29.63
N ALA A 29 -14.49 11.12 -30.07
CA ALA A 29 -15.86 10.76 -29.75
C ALA A 29 -16.07 11.04 -28.25
N VAL A 30 -17.11 11.79 -27.91
CA VAL A 30 -17.47 12.06 -26.50
C VAL A 30 -17.81 10.69 -25.91
N GLU A 31 -16.93 10.16 -25.09
CA GLU A 31 -17.22 8.91 -24.38
C GLU A 31 -18.54 9.08 -23.64
N PRO A 32 -19.46 8.12 -23.75
CA PRO A 32 -20.73 8.21 -23.04
C PRO A 32 -20.46 8.37 -21.54
N PRO A 33 -21.24 9.19 -20.83
CA PRO A 33 -21.06 9.37 -19.40
C PRO A 33 -21.19 8.01 -18.71
N LEU A 34 -20.29 7.75 -17.77
CA LEU A 34 -20.33 6.54 -16.96
C LEU A 34 -21.67 6.40 -16.22
N PRO A 35 -22.18 5.19 -16.05
CA PRO A 35 -23.34 4.93 -15.18
C PRO A 35 -23.14 5.55 -13.80
N ALA A 36 -24.24 5.92 -13.15
CA ALA A 36 -24.19 6.63 -11.87
C ALA A 36 -23.40 5.88 -10.79
N TYR A 37 -23.42 4.55 -10.81
CA TYR A 37 -22.68 3.70 -9.87
C TYR A 37 -21.17 3.67 -10.12
N LEU A 38 -20.68 4.07 -11.31
CA LEU A 38 -19.26 4.19 -11.65
C LEU A 38 -18.75 5.64 -11.60
N ALA A 39 -19.62 6.61 -11.36
CA ALA A 39 -19.31 8.02 -11.49
C ALA A 39 -18.16 8.48 -10.55
N ASP A 40 -18.07 7.92 -9.35
CA ASP A 40 -17.06 8.28 -8.38
C ASP A 40 -15.76 7.49 -8.59
N ARG A 41 -15.83 6.17 -8.78
CA ARG A 41 -14.66 5.30 -8.87
C ARG A 41 -14.11 5.10 -10.28
N GLY A 42 -14.93 5.13 -11.31
CA GLY A 42 -14.57 4.74 -12.67
C GLY A 42 -14.69 3.23 -12.91
N GLU A 43 -14.12 2.76 -14.01
CA GLU A 43 -14.08 1.35 -14.42
C GLU A 43 -12.74 0.72 -14.01
N GLY A 44 -12.70 -0.61 -14.02
CA GLY A 44 -11.51 -1.39 -13.73
C GLY A 44 -11.67 -2.28 -12.51
N ILE A 45 -10.59 -2.99 -12.17
CA ILE A 45 -10.52 -3.87 -11.00
C ILE A 45 -10.00 -3.04 -9.82
N PRO A 46 -10.66 -3.07 -8.66
CA PRO A 46 -10.13 -2.40 -7.47
C PRO A 46 -8.84 -3.09 -7.03
N THR A 47 -7.76 -2.31 -6.84
CA THR A 47 -6.43 -2.83 -6.53
C THR A 47 -6.03 -2.56 -5.09
N SER A 48 -6.51 -1.44 -4.56
CA SER A 48 -6.28 -1.07 -3.17
C SER A 48 -7.58 -0.56 -2.56
N LEU A 49 -7.58 -0.43 -1.25
CA LEU A 49 -8.67 0.23 -0.53
C LEU A 49 -8.71 1.75 -0.78
N PHE A 50 -7.65 2.32 -1.33
CA PHE A 50 -7.55 3.76 -1.57
C PHE A 50 -8.13 4.22 -2.92
N GLY A 51 -9.19 3.55 -3.37
CA GLY A 51 -9.93 3.95 -4.56
C GLY A 51 -9.16 3.85 -5.88
N THR A 52 -8.19 2.95 -5.93
CA THR A 52 -7.39 2.69 -7.14
C THR A 52 -8.01 1.55 -7.93
N PHE A 53 -8.12 1.74 -9.25
CA PHE A 53 -8.71 0.74 -10.16
C PHE A 53 -7.83 0.60 -11.39
N ILE A 54 -7.54 -0.66 -11.80
CA ILE A 54 -6.78 -0.96 -13.01
C ILE A 54 -7.72 -1.44 -14.10
N GLY A 55 -7.70 -0.78 -15.27
CA GLY A 55 -8.37 -1.23 -16.48
C GLY A 55 -7.57 -2.28 -17.23
N LYS A 56 -8.21 -2.97 -18.18
CA LYS A 56 -7.54 -3.90 -19.09
C LYS A 56 -6.47 -3.20 -19.91
N GLY A 57 -5.23 -3.73 -19.87
CA GLY A 57 -4.08 -3.18 -20.57
C GLY A 57 -3.49 -1.92 -19.93
N GLU A 58 -4.06 -1.47 -18.82
CA GLU A 58 -3.53 -0.34 -18.04
C GLU A 58 -2.37 -0.81 -17.18
N PHE A 59 -1.33 0.02 -17.11
CA PHE A 59 -0.20 -0.14 -16.21
C PHE A 59 -0.15 1.03 -15.24
N ILE A 60 -0.07 0.73 -13.95
CA ILE A 60 0.03 1.70 -12.86
C ILE A 60 1.42 1.63 -12.26
N VAL A 61 2.01 2.80 -12.01
CA VAL A 61 3.24 2.98 -11.24
C VAL A 61 2.95 4.01 -10.16
N TYR A 62 3.18 3.65 -8.90
CA TYR A 62 2.92 4.51 -7.76
C TYR A 62 4.11 4.47 -6.80
N PRO A 63 5.12 5.34 -6.95
CA PRO A 63 6.09 5.60 -5.90
C PRO A 63 5.45 6.45 -4.80
N PHE A 64 5.67 6.06 -3.54
CA PHE A 64 5.18 6.79 -2.39
C PHE A 64 6.13 6.66 -1.19
N TYR A 65 5.95 7.55 -0.25
CA TYR A 65 6.64 7.57 1.03
C TYR A 65 5.60 7.47 2.13
N GLU A 66 5.89 6.62 3.09
CA GLU A 66 5.11 6.45 4.31
C GLU A 66 5.98 6.67 5.54
N TYR A 67 5.37 7.25 6.57
CA TYR A 67 5.93 7.33 7.91
C TYR A 67 4.91 6.77 8.89
N THR A 68 5.33 5.83 9.73
CA THR A 68 4.48 5.22 10.74
C THR A 68 5.08 5.43 12.12
N LYS A 69 4.25 5.77 13.10
CA LYS A 69 4.67 5.89 14.49
C LYS A 69 3.68 5.18 15.40
N THR A 70 4.24 4.35 16.31
CA THR A 70 3.49 3.62 17.33
C THR A 70 4.16 3.85 18.69
N THR A 71 3.44 4.47 19.64
CA THR A 71 3.97 4.77 20.99
C THR A 71 3.65 3.69 22.02
N ALA A 72 2.88 2.70 21.66
CA ALA A 72 2.52 1.54 22.48
C ALA A 72 2.77 0.24 21.70
N PHE A 73 3.93 0.11 21.10
CA PHE A 73 4.36 -1.08 20.38
C PHE A 73 4.58 -2.24 21.36
N GLU A 74 3.74 -3.25 21.27
CA GLU A 74 3.85 -4.46 22.11
C GLU A 74 4.98 -5.35 21.58
N TYR A 75 5.88 -5.75 22.46
CA TYR A 75 7.00 -6.64 22.13
C TYR A 75 7.39 -7.53 23.30
N LYS A 76 8.01 -8.67 23.00
CA LYS A 76 8.72 -9.51 23.96
C LYS A 76 10.22 -9.48 23.64
N PRO A 77 11.11 -9.51 24.65
CA PRO A 77 12.54 -9.58 24.42
C PRO A 77 12.99 -10.76 23.53
N ASP A 78 12.33 -11.92 23.62
CA ASP A 78 12.65 -13.10 22.81
C ASP A 78 12.30 -12.93 21.33
N GLU A 79 11.32 -12.14 20.98
CA GLU A 79 10.99 -11.75 19.60
C GLU A 79 12.11 -10.87 18.98
N LEU A 80 12.86 -10.15 19.80
CA LEU A 80 14.01 -9.35 19.40
C LEU A 80 15.35 -10.10 19.59
N GLY A 81 15.33 -11.42 19.82
CA GLY A 81 16.53 -12.25 19.99
C GLY A 81 17.19 -12.16 21.37
N TYR A 82 16.51 -11.60 22.37
CA TYR A 82 16.98 -11.49 23.76
C TYR A 82 16.20 -12.43 24.68
N VAL A 83 16.66 -12.57 25.95
CA VAL A 83 15.99 -13.43 26.92
C VAL A 83 14.85 -12.69 27.61
N GLY A 84 13.66 -13.27 27.55
CA GLY A 84 12.46 -12.76 28.24
C GLY A 84 11.20 -12.95 27.38
N SER A 85 10.10 -13.40 28.01
CA SER A 85 8.81 -13.65 27.36
C SER A 85 7.67 -12.82 27.97
N THR A 86 8.01 -11.74 28.65
CA THR A 86 7.04 -10.78 29.20
C THR A 86 6.79 -9.70 28.17
N ASP A 87 5.52 -9.35 27.98
CA ASP A 87 5.11 -8.27 27.08
C ASP A 87 5.44 -6.90 27.68
N PHE A 88 6.02 -6.05 26.87
CA PHE A 88 6.32 -4.65 27.18
C PHE A 88 5.78 -3.75 26.07
N LEU A 89 5.63 -2.45 26.37
CA LEU A 89 5.19 -1.44 25.41
C LEU A 89 6.31 -0.46 25.11
N GLY A 90 6.96 -0.65 23.98
CA GLY A 90 7.98 0.26 23.44
C GLY A 90 7.40 1.30 22.50
N THR A 91 8.29 1.99 21.80
CA THR A 91 7.92 2.93 20.74
C THR A 91 8.62 2.55 19.45
N THR A 92 7.91 2.57 18.32
CA THR A 92 8.51 2.42 17.00
C THR A 92 8.24 3.65 16.14
N ALA A 93 9.19 3.95 15.26
CA ALA A 93 8.98 4.87 14.16
C ALA A 93 9.62 4.28 12.90
N GLU A 94 8.81 4.18 11.86
CA GLU A 94 9.17 3.57 10.58
C GLU A 94 9.04 4.58 9.45
N GLN A 95 9.93 4.47 8.49
CA GLN A 95 9.92 5.27 7.27
C GLN A 95 10.16 4.34 6.09
N GLU A 96 9.28 4.39 5.12
CA GLU A 96 9.38 3.56 3.95
C GLU A 96 9.28 4.35 2.65
N TYR A 97 10.12 3.98 1.70
CA TYR A 97 10.01 4.40 0.30
C TYR A 97 9.50 3.20 -0.49
N LEU A 98 8.25 3.29 -0.91
CA LEU A 98 7.53 2.19 -1.52
C LEU A 98 7.35 2.42 -3.02
N LEU A 99 7.28 1.31 -3.75
CA LEU A 99 6.93 1.28 -5.15
C LEU A 99 5.82 0.25 -5.37
N TYR A 100 4.65 0.74 -5.77
CA TYR A 100 3.57 -0.10 -6.24
C TYR A 100 3.54 -0.14 -7.77
N LEU A 101 3.39 -1.33 -8.33
CA LEU A 101 3.21 -1.62 -9.74
C LEU A 101 1.94 -2.44 -9.92
N GLY A 102 1.09 -2.06 -10.87
CA GLY A 102 -0.12 -2.80 -11.15
C GLY A 102 -0.36 -2.95 -12.64
N TYR A 103 -0.86 -4.11 -13.06
CA TYR A 103 -1.22 -4.36 -14.46
C TYR A 103 -2.52 -5.13 -14.61
N GLY A 104 -3.42 -4.60 -15.42
CA GLY A 104 -4.69 -5.23 -15.79
C GLY A 104 -4.55 -6.13 -17.02
N PHE A 105 -4.44 -7.44 -16.84
CA PHE A 105 -4.35 -8.39 -17.97
C PHE A 105 -5.65 -8.50 -18.74
N THR A 106 -6.77 -8.49 -18.02
CA THR A 106 -8.11 -8.60 -18.61
C THR A 106 -9.08 -7.74 -17.79
N ASP A 107 -10.33 -7.64 -18.24
CA ASP A 107 -11.39 -6.98 -17.47
C ASP A 107 -11.70 -7.69 -16.13
N ARG A 108 -11.06 -8.83 -15.86
CA ARG A 108 -11.30 -9.66 -14.65
C ARG A 108 -10.05 -10.00 -13.87
N LEU A 109 -8.86 -9.79 -14.43
CA LEU A 109 -7.60 -10.23 -13.84
C LEU A 109 -6.62 -9.07 -13.81
N ALA A 110 -6.11 -8.77 -12.62
CA ALA A 110 -4.99 -7.85 -12.41
C ALA A 110 -3.93 -8.50 -11.52
N VAL A 111 -2.69 -8.08 -11.70
CA VAL A 111 -1.54 -8.42 -10.85
C VAL A 111 -0.98 -7.12 -10.30
N GLU A 112 -0.62 -7.16 -9.05
CA GLU A 112 -0.05 -6.07 -8.29
C GLU A 112 1.24 -6.52 -7.63
N LEU A 113 2.20 -5.64 -7.58
CA LEU A 113 3.44 -5.78 -6.84
C LEU A 113 3.62 -4.51 -6.02
N GLU A 114 3.77 -4.66 -4.72
CA GLU A 114 4.21 -3.58 -3.84
C GLU A 114 5.54 -3.97 -3.22
N MET A 115 6.44 -3.02 -3.07
CA MET A 115 7.72 -3.26 -2.42
C MET A 115 8.18 -2.03 -1.65
N ALA A 116 8.63 -2.21 -0.44
CA ALA A 116 9.39 -1.22 0.30
C ALA A 116 10.85 -1.26 -0.19
N VAL A 117 11.16 -0.44 -1.21
CA VAL A 117 12.49 -0.39 -1.84
C VAL A 117 13.55 0.07 -0.86
N TYR A 118 13.15 0.77 0.19
CA TYR A 118 13.98 1.11 1.33
C TYR A 118 13.08 1.38 2.54
N ALA A 119 13.37 0.70 3.65
CA ALA A 119 12.73 0.86 4.94
C ALA A 119 13.77 1.23 6.00
N THR A 120 13.38 2.01 6.98
CA THR A 120 14.14 2.29 8.20
C THR A 120 13.18 2.27 9.36
N THR A 121 13.44 1.39 10.33
CA THR A 121 12.67 1.29 11.56
C THR A 121 13.56 1.53 12.76
N SER A 122 13.13 2.45 13.62
CA SER A 122 13.71 2.68 14.93
C SER A 122 12.79 2.15 16.02
N PHE A 123 13.37 1.53 17.03
CA PHE A 123 12.67 0.99 18.19
C PHE A 123 13.29 1.54 19.46
N ASP A 124 12.46 2.08 20.34
CA ASP A 124 12.84 2.51 21.69
C ASP A 124 12.20 1.58 22.72
N LYS A 125 13.03 0.95 23.53
CA LYS A 125 12.67 0.01 24.58
C LYS A 125 11.77 0.65 25.64
N ALA A 126 10.83 -0.11 26.17
CA ALA A 126 10.03 0.28 27.33
C ALA A 126 10.92 0.61 28.56
N ALA A 127 10.56 1.67 29.27
CA ALA A 127 11.36 2.13 30.43
C ALA A 127 11.36 1.15 31.62
N ASP A 128 10.36 0.31 31.71
CA ASP A 128 10.15 -0.73 32.77
C ASP A 128 10.65 -2.13 32.34
N ASP A 129 11.17 -2.29 31.13
CA ASP A 129 11.76 -3.55 30.67
C ASP A 129 13.14 -3.76 31.30
N PRO A 130 13.32 -4.78 32.20
CA PRO A 130 14.60 -5.07 32.85
C PRO A 130 15.53 -5.94 31.99
N SER A 131 15.09 -6.36 30.80
CA SER A 131 15.88 -7.25 29.94
C SER A 131 17.14 -6.58 29.37
N ASN A 132 17.97 -7.38 28.70
CA ASN A 132 19.17 -6.88 28.03
C ASN A 132 18.92 -6.33 26.63
N VAL A 133 17.67 -6.13 26.21
CA VAL A 133 17.34 -5.42 24.98
C VAL A 133 17.99 -4.03 25.03
N PRO A 134 18.70 -3.59 23.98
CA PRO A 134 19.24 -2.23 23.93
C PRO A 134 18.13 -1.17 24.08
N ALA A 135 18.48 -0.04 24.70
CA ALA A 135 17.51 1.05 24.89
C ALA A 135 16.99 1.60 23.56
N HIS A 136 17.79 1.48 22.51
CA HIS A 136 17.46 1.89 21.16
C HIS A 136 18.02 0.89 20.16
N LEU A 137 17.21 0.49 19.19
CA LEU A 137 17.60 -0.31 18.03
C LEU A 137 17.18 0.44 16.76
N GLU A 138 17.97 0.31 15.71
CA GLU A 138 17.66 0.86 14.40
C GLU A 138 18.09 -0.13 13.32
N GLU A 139 17.22 -0.41 12.38
CA GLU A 139 17.52 -1.22 11.21
C GLU A 139 17.09 -0.48 9.95
N SER A 140 17.79 -0.76 8.85
CA SER A 140 17.43 -0.21 7.53
C SER A 140 17.83 -1.17 6.43
N GLY A 141 17.07 -1.16 5.36
CA GLY A 141 17.32 -2.01 4.20
C GLY A 141 16.15 -2.08 3.23
N LEU A 142 16.09 -3.15 2.48
CA LEU A 142 14.91 -3.51 1.70
C LEU A 142 13.83 -3.98 2.70
N GLY A 143 12.59 -3.49 2.56
CA GLY A 143 11.45 -3.98 3.32
C GLY A 143 10.74 -5.14 2.61
N ASP A 144 9.45 -5.29 2.86
CA ASP A 144 8.65 -6.36 2.27
C ASP A 144 8.39 -6.17 0.78
N VAL A 145 8.07 -7.28 0.14
CA VAL A 145 7.67 -7.35 -1.26
C VAL A 145 6.41 -8.20 -1.35
N ASP A 146 5.30 -7.58 -1.68
CA ASP A 146 4.00 -8.21 -1.76
C ASP A 146 3.60 -8.42 -3.21
N LEU A 147 3.25 -9.64 -3.55
CA LEU A 147 2.70 -10.00 -4.85
C LEU A 147 1.23 -10.36 -4.70
N GLN A 148 0.35 -9.63 -5.39
CA GLN A 148 -1.08 -9.87 -5.31
C GLN A 148 -1.68 -10.18 -6.67
N LEU A 149 -2.54 -11.21 -6.72
CA LEU A 149 -3.36 -11.58 -7.85
C LEU A 149 -4.83 -11.26 -7.52
N ARG A 150 -5.48 -10.41 -8.33
CA ARG A 150 -6.90 -10.07 -8.16
C ARG A 150 -7.76 -10.62 -9.27
N TRP A 151 -8.86 -11.25 -8.87
CA TRP A 151 -9.85 -11.81 -9.78
C TRP A 151 -11.23 -11.22 -9.54
N ARG A 152 -11.76 -10.48 -10.51
CA ARG A 152 -13.12 -9.97 -10.50
C ARG A 152 -14.10 -11.01 -11.02
N TRP A 153 -14.93 -11.54 -10.14
CA TRP A 153 -15.94 -12.55 -10.50
C TRP A 153 -17.10 -11.92 -11.25
N ALA A 154 -17.53 -10.76 -10.78
CA ALA A 154 -18.66 -10.03 -11.28
C ALA A 154 -18.36 -8.54 -11.33
N ALA A 155 -18.50 -7.95 -12.52
CA ALA A 155 -18.50 -6.49 -12.65
C ALA A 155 -19.80 -5.91 -12.08
N GLU A 156 -19.72 -4.67 -11.61
CA GLU A 156 -20.88 -3.95 -11.11
C GLU A 156 -21.89 -3.67 -12.23
N THR A 157 -23.16 -3.72 -11.87
CA THR A 157 -24.29 -3.32 -12.72
C THR A 157 -25.28 -2.50 -11.87
N GLU A 158 -26.36 -1.99 -12.48
CA GLU A 158 -27.42 -1.29 -11.74
C GLU A 158 -28.01 -2.13 -10.58
N HIS A 159 -28.01 -3.47 -10.73
CA HIS A 159 -28.67 -4.38 -9.79
C HIS A 159 -27.73 -5.26 -8.98
N ARG A 160 -26.44 -5.28 -9.31
CA ARG A 160 -25.47 -6.16 -8.68
C ARG A 160 -24.19 -5.39 -8.33
N PRO A 161 -23.62 -5.57 -7.12
CA PRO A 161 -22.32 -5.05 -6.80
C PRO A 161 -21.20 -5.74 -7.60
N GLU A 162 -20.06 -5.13 -7.69
CA GLU A 162 -18.82 -5.81 -8.08
C GLU A 162 -18.37 -6.75 -6.99
N MET A 163 -17.84 -7.91 -7.36
CA MET A 163 -17.28 -8.90 -6.43
C MET A 163 -15.96 -9.40 -6.97
N TYR A 164 -14.97 -9.46 -6.09
CA TYR A 164 -13.62 -9.93 -6.42
C TYR A 164 -13.02 -10.76 -5.28
N SER A 165 -12.00 -11.53 -5.59
CA SER A 165 -11.09 -12.13 -4.63
C SER A 165 -9.67 -11.73 -4.94
N PHE A 166 -8.80 -11.89 -3.96
CA PHE A 166 -7.37 -11.70 -4.13
C PHE A 166 -6.58 -12.79 -3.39
N LEU A 167 -5.43 -13.10 -3.93
CA LEU A 167 -4.39 -13.92 -3.29
C LEU A 167 -3.15 -13.04 -3.22
N GLU A 168 -2.62 -12.87 -2.03
CA GLU A 168 -1.40 -12.12 -1.75
C GLU A 168 -0.36 -13.03 -1.14
N VAL A 169 0.89 -12.82 -1.49
CA VAL A 169 2.02 -13.60 -1.01
C VAL A 169 3.18 -12.66 -0.73
N THR A 170 3.68 -12.72 0.51
CA THR A 170 4.87 -12.01 0.99
C THR A 170 5.99 -13.02 1.23
N PRO A 171 7.05 -13.03 0.40
CA PRO A 171 8.20 -13.92 0.60
C PRO A 171 9.12 -13.38 1.69
N PRO A 172 9.73 -14.25 2.51
CA PRO A 172 10.61 -13.84 3.60
C PRO A 172 11.98 -13.39 3.10
N LEU A 173 12.06 -12.15 2.63
CA LEU A 173 13.29 -11.58 2.08
C LEU A 173 14.23 -11.05 3.17
N GLN A 174 13.72 -10.84 4.39
CA GLN A 174 14.42 -10.16 5.49
C GLN A 174 14.70 -11.06 6.70
N LYS A 175 14.98 -12.33 6.49
CA LYS A 175 15.21 -13.34 7.55
C LYS A 175 16.23 -13.00 8.63
N ASN A 176 17.10 -12.02 8.37
CA ASN A 176 18.18 -11.63 9.31
C ASN A 176 17.87 -10.30 10.01
N ASN A 177 16.78 -9.64 9.67
CA ASN A 177 16.35 -8.41 10.28
C ASN A 177 15.31 -8.68 11.37
N LEU A 178 15.27 -7.84 12.38
CA LEU A 178 14.37 -7.98 13.53
C LEU A 178 13.23 -6.93 13.49
N LEU A 179 13.50 -5.78 12.86
CA LEU A 179 12.61 -4.62 12.89
C LEU A 179 12.00 -4.30 11.52
N ILE A 180 12.56 -4.84 10.44
CA ILE A 180 12.07 -4.56 9.08
C ILE A 180 11.79 -5.85 8.33
N GLY A 181 10.65 -5.87 7.65
CA GLY A 181 10.21 -6.93 6.75
C GLY A 181 9.86 -8.24 7.43
N THR A 182 9.31 -9.11 6.64
CA THR A 182 8.78 -10.41 7.04
C THR A 182 9.87 -11.48 7.05
N GLN A 183 9.93 -12.29 8.11
CA GLN A 183 10.94 -13.35 8.28
C GLN A 183 10.48 -14.71 7.75
N ASP A 184 9.19 -14.93 7.62
CA ASP A 184 8.57 -16.16 7.13
C ASP A 184 7.60 -15.87 5.97
N TRP A 185 7.15 -16.92 5.30
CA TRP A 185 6.16 -16.79 4.23
C TRP A 185 4.80 -16.38 4.81
N GLU A 186 4.24 -15.29 4.30
CA GLU A 186 2.87 -14.91 4.57
C GLU A 186 2.02 -15.05 3.32
N THR A 187 0.78 -15.47 3.51
CA THR A 187 -0.16 -15.62 2.40
C THR A 187 -1.55 -15.21 2.87
N SER A 188 -2.17 -14.29 2.13
CA SER A 188 -3.53 -13.83 2.41
C SER A 188 -4.47 -14.18 1.26
N LEU A 189 -5.62 -14.74 1.60
CA LEU A 189 -6.72 -14.97 0.66
C LEU A 189 -7.91 -14.13 1.08
N GLY A 190 -8.34 -13.23 0.21
CA GLY A 190 -9.41 -12.31 0.54
C GLY A 190 -10.52 -12.24 -0.49
N PHE A 191 -11.60 -11.61 -0.05
CA PHE A 191 -12.79 -11.33 -0.82
C PHE A 191 -13.23 -9.88 -0.61
N GLY A 192 -13.68 -9.23 -1.68
CA GLY A 192 -14.17 -7.87 -1.63
C GLY A 192 -15.45 -7.64 -2.43
N VAL A 193 -16.19 -6.64 -2.01
CA VAL A 193 -17.43 -6.18 -2.64
C VAL A 193 -17.35 -4.66 -2.82
N VAL A 194 -17.69 -4.18 -4.03
CA VAL A 194 -17.74 -2.74 -4.33
C VAL A 194 -19.12 -2.38 -4.81
N ARG A 195 -19.69 -1.31 -4.26
CA ARG A 195 -20.98 -0.78 -4.66
C ARG A 195 -20.96 0.74 -4.80
N GLY A 196 -21.21 1.20 -6.00
CA GLY A 196 -21.40 2.62 -6.27
C GLY A 196 -22.85 3.07 -6.09
N TYR A 197 -23.00 4.23 -5.49
CA TYR A 197 -24.27 4.92 -5.27
C TYR A 197 -24.15 6.34 -5.83
N ARG A 198 -25.26 7.07 -5.92
CA ARG A 198 -25.26 8.50 -6.32
C ARG A 198 -24.48 9.39 -5.33
N TRP A 199 -24.36 8.97 -4.09
CA TRP A 199 -23.71 9.72 -3.01
C TRP A 199 -22.27 9.30 -2.77
N GLY A 200 -21.77 8.23 -3.36
CA GLY A 200 -20.40 7.72 -3.22
C GLY A 200 -20.28 6.26 -3.58
N THR A 201 -19.07 5.72 -3.49
CA THR A 201 -18.78 4.29 -3.63
C THR A 201 -18.39 3.72 -2.29
N ILE A 202 -18.91 2.55 -1.94
CA ILE A 202 -18.52 1.76 -0.76
C ILE A 202 -17.79 0.53 -1.25
N THR A 203 -16.62 0.27 -0.65
CA THR A 203 -15.87 -0.97 -0.79
C THR A 203 -15.79 -1.65 0.56
N GLY A 204 -16.02 -2.96 0.61
CA GLY A 204 -15.73 -3.78 1.77
C GLY A 204 -14.82 -4.93 1.36
N ARG A 205 -13.84 -5.26 2.20
CA ARG A 205 -13.00 -6.43 2.01
C ARG A 205 -12.70 -7.14 3.34
N VAL A 206 -12.38 -8.42 3.24
CA VAL A 206 -11.94 -9.26 4.34
C VAL A 206 -11.01 -10.32 3.80
N SER A 207 -9.99 -10.69 4.57
CA SER A 207 -9.05 -11.76 4.24
C SER A 207 -8.87 -12.73 5.41
N VAL A 208 -8.30 -13.88 5.07
CA VAL A 208 -7.73 -14.84 6.00
C VAL A 208 -6.25 -14.93 5.68
N ALA A 209 -5.42 -14.69 6.68
CA ALA A 209 -3.97 -14.77 6.58
C ALA A 209 -3.49 -16.13 7.07
N TRP A 210 -2.44 -16.64 6.46
CA TRP A 210 -1.67 -17.80 6.90
C TRP A 210 -0.21 -17.40 7.03
N ASP A 211 0.32 -17.57 8.24
CA ASP A 211 1.72 -17.37 8.56
C ASP A 211 2.42 -18.72 8.67
N ALA A 212 3.54 -18.86 7.97
CA ALA A 212 4.32 -20.10 7.97
C ALA A 212 5.08 -20.32 9.29
N ALA A 213 5.44 -19.27 10.01
CA ALA A 213 6.14 -19.37 11.30
C ALA A 213 5.31 -20.15 12.31
N ASP A 214 4.07 -19.78 12.48
CA ASP A 214 3.14 -20.36 13.45
C ASP A 214 2.30 -21.50 12.87
N SER A 215 2.26 -21.62 11.53
CA SER A 215 1.39 -22.54 10.78
C SER A 215 -0.09 -22.41 11.17
N LYS A 216 -0.54 -21.16 11.37
CA LYS A 216 -1.90 -20.83 11.79
C LYS A 216 -2.62 -19.99 10.73
N PHE A 217 -3.94 -20.08 10.78
CA PHE A 217 -4.82 -19.17 10.07
C PHE A 217 -5.41 -18.18 11.05
N ASP A 218 -5.26 -16.91 10.73
CA ASP A 218 -5.83 -15.81 11.50
C ASP A 218 -6.75 -14.97 10.61
N LEU A 219 -7.56 -14.12 11.24
CA LEU A 219 -8.27 -13.09 10.54
C LEU A 219 -7.22 -12.09 10.03
N GLY A 220 -7.04 -12.04 8.73
CA GLY A 220 -6.20 -11.05 8.10
C GLY A 220 -6.89 -9.69 8.02
N GLU A 221 -6.52 -8.90 7.04
CA GLU A 221 -7.06 -7.56 6.87
C GLU A 221 -8.57 -7.57 6.60
N TYR A 222 -9.28 -6.65 7.25
CA TYR A 222 -10.67 -6.30 6.95
C TYR A 222 -10.80 -4.78 6.85
N ALA A 223 -11.61 -4.32 5.90
CA ALA A 223 -11.78 -2.89 5.72
C ALA A 223 -13.11 -2.50 5.09
N VAL A 224 -13.53 -1.28 5.40
CA VAL A 224 -14.64 -0.59 4.73
C VAL A 224 -14.16 0.77 4.28
N GLU A 225 -14.27 1.03 3.00
CA GLU A 225 -13.87 2.28 2.35
C GLU A 225 -15.09 3.02 1.82
N TYR A 226 -15.09 4.33 1.98
CA TYR A 226 -15.99 5.26 1.30
C TYR A 226 -15.20 6.19 0.39
N LEU A 227 -15.53 6.18 -0.90
CA LEU A 227 -14.92 7.02 -1.92
C LEU A 227 -15.94 8.00 -2.51
N LYS A 228 -15.57 9.29 -2.60
CA LYS A 228 -16.38 10.34 -3.22
C LYS A 228 -15.56 11.21 -4.15
N ARG A 229 -16.05 11.34 -5.38
CA ARG A 229 -15.56 12.34 -6.33
C ARG A 229 -16.25 13.67 -6.10
N ILE A 230 -15.51 14.67 -5.67
CA ILE A 230 -16.03 16.00 -5.39
C ILE A 230 -16.01 16.89 -6.64
N SER A 231 -15.01 16.67 -7.50
CA SER A 231 -14.85 17.40 -8.76
C SER A 231 -14.09 16.55 -9.79
N PRO A 232 -13.95 17.00 -11.04
CA PRO A 232 -13.13 16.29 -12.05
C PRO A 232 -11.68 16.11 -11.62
N ARG A 233 -11.18 16.92 -10.68
CA ARG A 233 -9.79 16.89 -10.21
C ARG A 233 -9.61 16.34 -8.80
N TRP A 234 -10.67 16.18 -8.01
CA TRP A 234 -10.56 15.80 -6.62
C TRP A 234 -11.45 14.61 -6.27
N ARG A 235 -10.85 13.64 -5.60
CA ARG A 235 -11.55 12.58 -4.88
C ARG A 235 -11.11 12.58 -3.42
N PHE A 236 -12.02 12.19 -2.55
CA PHE A 236 -11.73 11.92 -1.15
C PHE A 236 -12.12 10.49 -0.81
N VAL A 237 -11.30 9.87 0.02
CA VAL A 237 -11.50 8.53 0.51
C VAL A 237 -11.44 8.55 2.03
N ALA A 238 -12.27 7.75 2.67
CA ALA A 238 -12.19 7.48 4.10
C ALA A 238 -12.28 5.96 4.27
N THR A 239 -11.32 5.38 4.97
CA THR A 239 -11.23 3.93 5.19
C THR A 239 -11.17 3.64 6.67
N LEU A 240 -12.00 2.71 7.12
CA LEU A 240 -11.86 2.03 8.40
C LEU A 240 -11.29 0.66 8.09
N GLU A 241 -10.10 0.39 8.55
CA GLU A 241 -9.44 -0.90 8.35
C GLU A 241 -8.92 -1.47 9.65
N GLY A 242 -8.66 -2.75 9.63
CA GLY A 242 -8.05 -3.42 10.76
C GLY A 242 -7.48 -4.76 10.37
N GLU A 243 -6.56 -5.22 11.19
CA GLU A 243 -6.02 -6.56 11.18
C GLU A 243 -6.04 -7.07 12.63
N THR A 244 -6.63 -8.23 12.84
CA THR A 244 -6.85 -8.78 14.21
C THR A 244 -7.51 -7.74 15.12
N ASP A 245 -6.80 -7.09 16.02
CA ASP A 245 -7.26 -6.08 16.98
C ASP A 245 -6.64 -4.69 16.81
N ALA A 246 -5.80 -4.50 15.78
CA ALA A 246 -5.32 -3.21 15.34
C ALA A 246 -6.33 -2.58 14.37
N ILE A 247 -6.95 -1.46 14.74
CA ILE A 247 -7.95 -0.77 13.91
C ILE A 247 -7.51 0.66 13.69
N SER A 248 -7.56 1.11 12.44
CA SER A 248 -7.19 2.44 11.98
C SER A 248 -8.30 3.13 11.18
N LEU A 249 -8.36 4.45 11.27
CA LEU A 249 -9.13 5.30 10.38
C LEU A 249 -8.20 6.08 9.48
N ILE A 250 -8.36 5.93 8.17
CA ILE A 250 -7.51 6.58 7.17
C ILE A 250 -8.34 7.58 6.37
N GLY A 251 -7.81 8.78 6.20
CA GLY A 251 -8.36 9.80 5.31
C GLY A 251 -7.41 10.04 4.15
N GLU A 252 -7.92 10.01 2.90
CA GLU A 252 -7.11 10.26 1.71
C GLU A 252 -7.71 11.37 0.84
N ALA A 253 -6.87 12.22 0.27
CA ALA A 253 -7.19 13.17 -0.78
C ALA A 253 -6.41 12.82 -2.05
N GLN A 254 -7.12 12.71 -3.18
CA GLN A 254 -6.56 12.45 -4.50
C GLN A 254 -6.72 13.68 -5.38
N TRP A 255 -5.61 14.22 -5.89
CA TRP A 255 -5.61 15.34 -6.83
C TRP A 255 -5.14 14.91 -8.22
N PHE A 256 -6.06 14.88 -9.17
CA PHE A 256 -5.83 14.58 -10.58
C PHE A 256 -5.29 15.82 -11.28
N PHE A 257 -3.97 16.07 -11.23
CA PHE A 257 -3.35 17.22 -11.87
C PHE A 257 -3.11 17.01 -13.35
N SER A 258 -3.12 15.75 -13.82
CA SER A 258 -3.15 15.42 -15.25
C SER A 258 -4.09 14.24 -15.54
N ARG A 259 -4.19 13.82 -16.81
CA ARG A 259 -4.99 12.64 -17.19
C ARG A 259 -4.33 11.32 -16.79
N VAL A 260 -3.02 11.34 -16.62
CA VAL A 260 -2.18 10.17 -16.37
C VAL A 260 -1.51 10.21 -15.01
N ALA A 261 -1.70 11.29 -14.22
CA ALA A 261 -1.02 11.42 -12.94
C ALA A 261 -1.94 11.98 -11.85
N VAL A 262 -1.84 11.39 -10.66
CA VAL A 262 -2.63 11.69 -9.47
C VAL A 262 -1.70 11.82 -8.28
N LEU A 263 -1.74 12.95 -7.58
CA LEU A 263 -1.14 13.09 -6.25
C LEU A 263 -2.10 12.48 -5.23
N LYS A 264 -1.59 11.59 -4.39
CA LYS A 264 -2.30 10.99 -3.26
C LYS A 264 -1.65 11.47 -1.97
N LEU A 265 -2.47 11.89 -1.04
CA LEU A 265 -2.09 12.31 0.31
C LEU A 265 -3.04 11.61 1.26
N ASN A 266 -2.52 10.74 2.11
CA ASN A 266 -3.34 10.10 3.13
C ASN A 266 -2.69 10.19 4.52
N CYS A 267 -3.48 9.90 5.54
CA CYS A 267 -3.00 9.77 6.90
C CYS A 267 -3.91 8.79 7.65
N GLY A 268 -3.30 7.76 8.21
CA GLY A 268 -3.90 6.82 9.14
C GLY A 268 -3.83 7.33 10.57
N PHE A 269 -4.85 7.01 11.36
CA PHE A 269 -4.94 7.27 12.80
C PHE A 269 -5.42 6.02 13.51
N GLY A 270 -4.64 5.51 14.46
CA GLY A 270 -5.00 4.36 15.27
C GLY A 270 -6.23 4.64 16.13
N LEU A 271 -7.18 3.71 16.10
CA LEU A 271 -8.36 3.73 16.96
C LEU A 271 -8.22 2.76 18.15
N THR A 272 -7.29 1.80 18.04
CA THR A 272 -6.94 0.85 19.08
C THR A 272 -5.47 0.98 19.46
N GLN A 273 -5.08 0.46 20.61
CA GLN A 273 -3.72 0.60 21.15
C GLN A 273 -2.66 -0.10 20.28
N LYS A 274 -3.03 -1.16 19.56
CA LYS A 274 -2.12 -1.92 18.70
C LYS A 274 -1.93 -1.31 17.31
N ALA A 275 -2.83 -0.42 16.90
CA ALA A 275 -2.69 0.32 15.66
C ALA A 275 -1.67 1.45 15.80
N ALA A 276 -1.02 1.82 14.71
CA ALA A 276 -0.13 2.96 14.66
C ALA A 276 -0.86 4.25 15.07
N ASP A 277 -0.24 5.06 15.92
CA ASP A 277 -0.86 6.33 16.37
C ASP A 277 -1.12 7.27 15.19
N ILE A 278 -0.16 7.31 14.24
CA ILE A 278 -0.24 8.12 13.03
C ILE A 278 0.59 7.49 11.91
N ALA A 279 0.01 7.50 10.69
CA ALA A 279 0.64 6.98 9.48
C ALA A 279 0.36 7.89 8.27
N PRO A 280 1.06 9.04 8.11
CA PRO A 280 0.96 9.87 6.92
C PRO A 280 1.70 9.26 5.73
N GLU A 281 1.07 9.33 4.56
CA GLU A 281 1.61 8.87 3.28
C GLU A 281 1.48 9.95 2.21
N VAL A 282 2.45 10.02 1.31
CA VAL A 282 2.43 10.88 0.13
C VAL A 282 3.02 10.17 -1.08
N GLY A 283 2.34 10.23 -2.20
CA GLY A 283 2.86 9.64 -3.44
C GLY A 283 2.20 10.18 -4.70
N VAL A 284 2.79 9.84 -5.84
CA VAL A 284 2.27 10.21 -7.16
C VAL A 284 2.03 8.96 -7.98
N LEU A 285 0.77 8.70 -8.29
CA LEU A 285 0.34 7.59 -9.11
C LEU A 285 0.32 7.99 -10.58
N PHE A 286 0.96 7.19 -11.42
CA PHE A 286 0.97 7.30 -12.88
C PHE A 286 0.19 6.15 -13.52
N ARG A 287 -0.58 6.46 -14.57
CA ARG A 287 -1.40 5.51 -15.33
C ARG A 287 -1.00 5.57 -16.81
N PHE A 288 -0.69 4.43 -17.41
CA PHE A 288 -0.23 4.28 -18.79
C PHE A 288 -1.12 3.34 -19.61
#